data_abc6db1eddc2f36da3c5844c208a88ca
#
_entry.id   abc6db1eddc2f36da3c5844c208a88ca
#
_cell.length_a   1.000
_cell.length_b   1.000
_cell.length_c   1.000
_cell.angle_alpha   90.00
_cell.angle_beta   90.00
_cell.angle_gamma   90.00
#
_symmetry.space_group_name_H-M   'P 1'
#
loop_
_entity.id
_entity.type
_entity.pdbx_description
1 polymer ?
#
loop_
_entity_poly.entity_id
_entity_poly.type
_entity_poly.pdbx_seq_one_letter_code
_entity_poly.pdbx_strand_id
1 'polypeptide(L)'
;MYSVFANIRTVGDFFRSIKWAWQRATKGYCDLDAYGVGDWFLNTLPDMLESIKNNRVGFPSVLLEEGMEHYGLKSMDEYNAASEELRNKIDDYGNEKWGEILSEMIFLLREANEDTCSKVNPYEEEYRRVSEEFRKKYGEWGEKLLTEEEKAKAKKSGSHPIYLPSHLPEYKEIIELYLEEEYKISEYQAKCKDKALEMFSKWFDSLWV
;
A
#
# COMPACT_ATOMS: atom_id res chain seq x y z
N MET A 1 -10.65 -4.13 2.09
CA MET A 1 -11.45 -4.25 0.83
C MET A 1 -12.05 -2.89 0.50
N TYR A 2 -11.69 -2.32 -0.63
CA TYR A 2 -12.22 -1.03 -1.10
C TYR A 2 -13.73 -1.15 -1.29
N SER A 3 -14.51 -0.51 -0.41
CA SER A 3 -15.97 -0.56 -0.50
C SER A 3 -16.45 0.32 -1.66
N VAL A 4 -17.00 -0.28 -2.70
CA VAL A 4 -17.65 0.47 -3.82
C VAL A 4 -18.81 1.35 -3.35
N PHE A 5 -19.27 1.18 -2.11
CA PHE A 5 -20.38 1.92 -1.51
C PHE A 5 -19.95 2.98 -0.49
N ALA A 6 -18.66 3.21 -0.28
CA ALA A 6 -18.14 4.07 0.79
C ALA A 6 -18.48 5.57 0.65
N ASN A 7 -18.79 6.06 -0.56
CA ASN A 7 -18.94 7.49 -0.84
C ASN A 7 -20.21 7.82 -1.65
N ILE A 8 -21.35 7.20 -1.31
CA ILE A 8 -22.62 7.52 -1.96
C ILE A 8 -23.16 8.84 -1.39
N ARG A 9 -23.08 9.91 -2.19
CA ARG A 9 -23.64 11.25 -1.86
C ARG A 9 -24.81 11.62 -2.75
N THR A 10 -24.93 11.01 -3.92
CA THR A 10 -25.96 11.30 -4.91
C THR A 10 -26.58 10.01 -5.43
N VAL A 11 -27.79 10.11 -6.07
CA VAL A 11 -28.45 8.99 -6.77
C VAL A 11 -27.54 8.46 -7.89
N GLY A 12 -26.79 9.33 -8.57
CA GLY A 12 -25.82 8.94 -9.59
C GLY A 12 -24.68 8.07 -9.03
N ASP A 13 -24.19 8.37 -7.81
CA ASP A 13 -23.16 7.57 -7.13
C ASP A 13 -23.69 6.19 -6.77
N PHE A 14 -24.96 6.08 -6.37
CA PHE A 14 -25.59 4.81 -6.08
C PHE A 14 -25.63 3.88 -7.31
N PHE A 15 -26.11 4.37 -8.46
CA PHE A 15 -26.12 3.57 -9.69
C PHE A 15 -24.71 3.22 -10.17
N ARG A 16 -23.75 4.11 -9.99
CA ARG A 16 -22.33 3.86 -10.30
C ARG A 16 -21.77 2.75 -9.42
N SER A 17 -22.07 2.78 -8.12
CA SER A 17 -21.66 1.75 -7.16
C SER A 17 -22.23 0.38 -7.50
N ILE A 18 -23.51 0.31 -7.93
CA ILE A 18 -24.12 -0.95 -8.40
C ILE A 18 -23.39 -1.45 -9.66
N LYS A 19 -23.12 -0.56 -10.64
CA LYS A 19 -22.33 -0.93 -11.84
C LYS A 19 -20.98 -1.51 -11.46
N TRP A 20 -20.24 -0.87 -10.55
CA TRP A 20 -18.94 -1.31 -10.11
C TRP A 20 -18.97 -2.65 -9.36
N ALA A 21 -19.96 -2.85 -8.49
CA ALA A 21 -20.18 -4.13 -7.82
C ALA A 21 -20.45 -5.25 -8.82
N TRP A 22 -21.30 -4.99 -9.82
CA TRP A 22 -21.58 -5.95 -10.90
C TRP A 22 -20.34 -6.26 -11.75
N GLN A 23 -19.55 -5.24 -12.09
CA GLN A 23 -18.30 -5.42 -12.83
C GLN A 23 -17.32 -6.30 -12.02
N ARG A 24 -17.13 -6.07 -10.72
CA ARG A 24 -16.29 -6.92 -9.87
C ARG A 24 -16.80 -8.35 -9.80
N ALA A 25 -18.10 -8.55 -9.70
CA ALA A 25 -18.72 -9.88 -9.69
C ALA A 25 -18.55 -10.65 -11.01
N THR A 26 -18.48 -9.96 -12.15
CA THR A 26 -18.43 -10.59 -13.47
C THR A 26 -17.06 -10.62 -14.12
N LYS A 27 -16.19 -9.63 -13.81
CA LYS A 27 -14.87 -9.47 -14.43
C LYS A 27 -13.72 -9.62 -13.44
N GLY A 28 -13.99 -9.65 -12.12
CA GLY A 28 -13.00 -9.61 -11.06
C GLY A 28 -12.48 -8.21 -10.71
N TYR A 29 -12.80 -7.19 -11.50
CA TYR A 29 -12.43 -5.79 -11.26
C TYR A 29 -13.50 -4.84 -11.82
N CYS A 30 -13.48 -3.57 -11.39
CA CYS A 30 -14.34 -2.52 -11.92
C CYS A 30 -13.53 -1.38 -12.57
N ASP A 31 -14.23 -0.44 -13.21
CA ASP A 31 -13.58 0.70 -13.90
C ASP A 31 -12.74 1.55 -12.92
N LEU A 32 -13.14 1.65 -11.65
CA LEU A 32 -12.39 2.36 -10.62
C LEU A 32 -11.05 1.63 -10.30
N ASP A 33 -11.07 0.31 -10.20
CA ASP A 33 -9.88 -0.51 -9.96
C ASP A 33 -8.88 -0.39 -11.13
N ALA A 34 -9.40 -0.32 -12.36
CA ALA A 34 -8.58 -0.14 -13.56
C ALA A 34 -7.94 1.26 -13.63
N TYR A 35 -8.60 2.28 -13.07
CA TYR A 35 -8.05 3.63 -12.96
C TYR A 35 -6.91 3.73 -11.94
N GLY A 36 -7.02 3.00 -10.81
CA GLY A 36 -6.02 2.94 -9.73
C GLY A 36 -5.49 1.52 -9.51
N VAL A 37 -4.87 0.90 -10.54
CA VAL A 37 -4.38 -0.50 -10.46
C VAL A 37 -3.42 -0.72 -9.29
N GLY A 38 -2.53 0.26 -9.01
CA GLY A 38 -1.59 0.18 -7.89
C GLY A 38 -2.31 0.10 -6.55
N ASP A 39 -3.27 0.97 -6.34
CA ASP A 39 -4.08 1.01 -5.10
C ASP A 39 -4.92 -0.26 -4.96
N TRP A 40 -5.57 -0.69 -6.04
CA TRP A 40 -6.33 -1.94 -6.04
C TRP A 40 -5.43 -3.13 -5.66
N PHE A 41 -4.24 -3.21 -6.23
CA PHE A 41 -3.27 -4.28 -5.97
C PHE A 41 -2.84 -4.28 -4.50
N LEU A 42 -2.39 -3.13 -3.97
CA LEU A 42 -1.95 -3.00 -2.58
C LEU A 42 -3.08 -3.21 -1.56
N ASN A 43 -4.32 -2.96 -1.93
CA ASN A 43 -5.48 -3.19 -1.07
C ASN A 43 -6.03 -4.62 -1.14
N THR A 44 -5.78 -5.35 -2.24
CA THR A 44 -6.42 -6.65 -2.48
C THR A 44 -5.46 -7.82 -2.27
N LEU A 45 -4.22 -7.69 -2.75
CA LEU A 45 -3.25 -8.79 -2.71
C LEU A 45 -2.90 -9.24 -1.28
N PRO A 46 -2.71 -8.36 -0.28
CA PRO A 46 -2.43 -8.82 1.09
C PRO A 46 -3.50 -9.75 1.65
N ASP A 47 -4.78 -9.44 1.42
CA ASP A 47 -5.90 -10.27 1.87
C ASP A 47 -5.94 -11.62 1.14
N MET A 48 -5.61 -11.64 -0.16
CA MET A 48 -5.49 -12.88 -0.93
C MET A 48 -4.35 -13.75 -0.42
N LEU A 49 -3.17 -13.18 -0.15
CA LEU A 49 -2.04 -13.89 0.42
C LEU A 49 -2.34 -14.41 1.84
N GLU A 50 -3.09 -13.66 2.63
CA GLU A 50 -3.54 -14.10 3.95
C GLU A 50 -4.50 -15.29 3.85
N SER A 51 -5.39 -15.29 2.86
CA SER A 51 -6.26 -16.43 2.56
C SER A 51 -5.44 -17.68 2.15
N ILE A 52 -4.44 -17.51 1.28
CA ILE A 52 -3.51 -18.59 0.91
C ILE A 52 -2.81 -19.11 2.17
N LYS A 53 -2.20 -18.23 2.96
CA LYS A 53 -1.48 -18.59 4.19
C LYS A 53 -2.33 -19.42 5.15
N ASN A 54 -3.61 -19.06 5.30
CA ASN A 54 -4.51 -19.69 6.27
C ASN A 54 -5.14 -20.99 5.77
N ASN A 55 -5.26 -21.17 4.45
CA ASN A 55 -5.96 -22.31 3.85
C ASN A 55 -5.03 -23.28 3.08
N ARG A 56 -3.72 -23.00 3.04
CA ARG A 56 -2.77 -23.86 2.32
C ARG A 56 -2.71 -25.24 2.92
N VAL A 57 -2.56 -26.24 2.05
CA VAL A 57 -2.39 -27.65 2.43
C VAL A 57 -0.95 -28.16 2.27
N GLY A 58 -0.03 -27.28 1.83
CA GLY A 58 1.37 -27.63 1.61
C GLY A 58 2.26 -26.40 1.43
N PHE A 59 3.45 -26.63 0.95
CA PHE A 59 4.47 -25.63 0.68
C PHE A 59 5.24 -25.96 -0.60
N PRO A 60 5.95 -24.99 -1.22
CA PRO A 60 6.73 -25.19 -2.44
C PRO A 60 7.81 -26.26 -2.30
N SER A 61 8.00 -27.10 -3.32
CA SER A 61 8.99 -28.18 -3.31
C SER A 61 10.43 -27.73 -3.07
N VAL A 62 10.78 -26.49 -3.47
CA VAL A 62 12.10 -25.92 -3.17
C VAL A 62 12.35 -25.81 -1.67
N LEU A 63 11.32 -25.58 -0.86
CA LEU A 63 11.45 -25.53 0.60
C LEU A 63 11.57 -26.94 1.22
N LEU A 64 11.05 -27.97 0.54
CA LEU A 64 11.31 -29.35 0.91
C LEU A 64 12.80 -29.69 0.67
N GLU A 65 13.35 -29.27 -0.46
CA GLU A 65 14.77 -29.45 -0.78
C GLU A 65 15.66 -28.73 0.25
N GLU A 66 15.34 -27.47 0.60
CA GLU A 66 16.04 -26.74 1.66
C GLU A 66 15.93 -27.45 3.02
N GLY A 67 14.75 -27.97 3.37
CA GLY A 67 14.55 -28.75 4.59
C GLY A 67 15.34 -30.06 4.60
N MET A 68 15.36 -30.78 3.48
CA MET A 68 16.20 -31.99 3.34
C MET A 68 17.68 -31.67 3.55
N GLU A 69 18.19 -30.61 2.89
CA GLU A 69 19.58 -30.19 3.06
C GLU A 69 19.89 -29.80 4.51
N HIS A 70 18.99 -29.05 5.17
CA HIS A 70 19.12 -28.65 6.57
C HIS A 70 19.25 -29.84 7.51
N TYR A 71 18.54 -30.94 7.26
CA TYR A 71 18.62 -32.16 8.04
C TYR A 71 19.61 -33.20 7.48
N GLY A 72 20.43 -32.84 6.50
CA GLY A 72 21.52 -33.65 5.97
C GLY A 72 21.13 -34.72 4.94
N LEU A 73 19.92 -34.64 4.37
CA LEU A 73 19.47 -35.51 3.28
C LEU A 73 19.81 -34.87 1.92
N LYS A 74 20.22 -35.72 0.96
CA LYS A 74 20.72 -35.25 -0.34
C LYS A 74 19.81 -35.60 -1.52
N SER A 75 18.79 -36.44 -1.29
CA SER A 75 17.90 -36.91 -2.35
C SER A 75 16.51 -37.23 -1.85
N MET A 76 15.53 -37.26 -2.76
CA MET A 76 14.18 -37.74 -2.47
C MET A 76 14.16 -39.23 -2.07
N ASP A 77 15.10 -40.02 -2.54
CA ASP A 77 15.20 -41.44 -2.13
C ASP A 77 15.59 -41.51 -0.66
N GLU A 78 16.53 -40.69 -0.21
CA GLU A 78 16.91 -40.62 1.21
C GLU A 78 15.75 -40.09 2.09
N TYR A 79 15.01 -39.06 1.61
CA TYR A 79 13.80 -38.58 2.28
C TYR A 79 12.74 -39.67 2.39
N ASN A 80 12.44 -40.41 1.31
CA ASN A 80 11.46 -41.47 1.31
C ASN A 80 11.86 -42.66 2.22
N ALA A 81 13.15 -42.91 2.36
CA ALA A 81 13.70 -43.95 3.24
C ALA A 81 13.86 -43.50 4.70
N ALA A 82 13.74 -42.19 4.98
CA ALA A 82 13.88 -41.64 6.31
C ALA A 82 12.73 -42.07 7.26
N SER A 83 13.00 -41.99 8.56
CA SER A 83 11.96 -42.20 9.57
C SER A 83 10.83 -41.19 9.44
N GLU A 84 9.63 -41.55 9.84
CA GLU A 84 8.46 -40.68 9.87
C GLU A 84 8.74 -39.40 10.69
N GLU A 85 9.42 -39.55 11.83
CA GLU A 85 9.82 -38.40 12.67
C GLU A 85 10.70 -37.42 11.94
N LEU A 86 11.68 -37.88 11.14
CA LEU A 86 12.57 -37.01 10.38
C LEU A 86 11.83 -36.34 9.22
N ARG A 87 10.98 -37.07 8.51
CA ARG A 87 10.14 -36.50 7.45
C ARG A 87 9.23 -35.40 7.99
N ASN A 88 8.56 -35.65 9.12
CA ASN A 88 7.71 -34.62 9.76
C ASN A 88 8.50 -33.35 10.12
N LYS A 89 9.73 -33.48 10.63
CA LYS A 89 10.60 -32.33 10.91
C LYS A 89 10.94 -31.54 9.66
N ILE A 90 11.18 -32.21 8.55
CA ILE A 90 11.47 -31.58 7.25
C ILE A 90 10.23 -30.88 6.72
N ASP A 91 9.06 -31.50 6.82
CA ASP A 91 7.79 -30.92 6.38
C ASP A 91 7.39 -29.72 7.25
N ASP A 92 7.58 -29.80 8.57
CA ASP A 92 7.38 -28.69 9.49
C ASP A 92 8.27 -27.50 9.14
N TYR A 93 9.57 -27.74 8.87
CA TYR A 93 10.50 -26.71 8.41
C TYR A 93 10.00 -26.00 7.14
N GLY A 94 9.59 -26.77 6.13
CA GLY A 94 9.04 -26.21 4.89
C GLY A 94 7.77 -25.40 5.11
N ASN A 95 6.86 -25.91 5.95
CA ASN A 95 5.62 -25.23 6.32
C ASN A 95 5.87 -23.91 7.08
N GLU A 96 6.76 -23.92 8.07
CA GLU A 96 7.13 -22.72 8.82
C GLU A 96 7.76 -21.67 7.91
N LYS A 97 8.73 -22.06 7.10
CA LYS A 97 9.39 -21.16 6.13
C LYS A 97 8.41 -20.53 5.14
N TRP A 98 7.49 -21.34 4.60
CA TRP A 98 6.45 -20.83 3.71
C TRP A 98 5.54 -19.82 4.41
N GLY A 99 5.17 -20.13 5.67
CA GLY A 99 4.40 -19.21 6.51
C GLY A 99 5.12 -17.89 6.78
N GLU A 100 6.44 -17.91 7.02
CA GLU A 100 7.28 -16.72 7.18
C GLU A 100 7.32 -15.87 5.90
N ILE A 101 7.56 -16.49 4.74
CA ILE A 101 7.63 -15.84 3.43
C ILE A 101 6.31 -15.14 3.10
N LEU A 102 5.18 -15.83 3.27
CA LEU A 102 3.86 -15.23 3.04
C LEU A 102 3.60 -14.07 4.01
N SER A 103 3.99 -14.23 5.28
CA SER A 103 3.81 -13.18 6.29
C SER A 103 4.65 -11.93 5.98
N GLU A 104 5.88 -12.10 5.52
CA GLU A 104 6.75 -11.01 5.11
C GLU A 104 6.19 -10.28 3.88
N MET A 105 5.72 -11.00 2.86
CA MET A 105 5.07 -10.38 1.70
C MET A 105 3.83 -9.56 2.10
N ILE A 106 2.97 -10.13 2.96
CA ILE A 106 1.77 -9.44 3.47
C ILE A 106 2.16 -8.17 4.23
N PHE A 107 3.14 -8.27 5.11
CA PHE A 107 3.64 -7.13 5.89
C PHE A 107 4.16 -6.02 4.96
N LEU A 108 5.05 -6.36 4.02
CA LEU A 108 5.64 -5.41 3.10
C LEU A 108 4.61 -4.73 2.20
N LEU A 109 3.60 -5.46 1.71
CA LEU A 109 2.51 -4.89 0.91
C LEU A 109 1.64 -3.93 1.73
N ARG A 110 1.38 -4.25 3.01
CA ARG A 110 0.64 -3.37 3.92
C ARG A 110 1.43 -2.11 4.25
N GLU A 111 2.75 -2.24 4.46
CA GLU A 111 3.63 -1.08 4.69
C GLU A 111 3.82 -0.20 3.44
N ALA A 112 3.66 -0.77 2.24
CA ALA A 112 3.72 -0.04 0.98
C ALA A 112 2.45 0.79 0.68
N ASN A 113 1.37 0.54 1.40
CA ASN A 113 0.07 1.19 1.22
C ASN A 113 -0.10 2.34 2.23
N GLU A 114 -0.41 3.54 1.74
CA GLU A 114 -0.60 4.74 2.58
C GLU A 114 -1.64 4.54 3.69
N ASP A 115 -2.73 3.81 3.39
CA ASP A 115 -3.83 3.58 4.34
C ASP A 115 -3.46 2.61 5.49
N THR A 116 -2.44 1.77 5.31
CA THR A 116 -2.07 0.70 6.26
C THR A 116 -0.62 0.76 6.75
N CYS A 117 0.17 1.70 6.23
CA CYS A 117 1.55 1.94 6.65
C CYS A 117 1.62 2.25 8.15
N SER A 118 2.56 1.62 8.83
CA SER A 118 2.78 1.85 10.27
C SER A 118 3.50 3.17 10.57
N LYS A 119 4.12 3.79 9.56
CA LYS A 119 4.81 5.07 9.72
C LYS A 119 3.81 6.22 9.65
N VAL A 120 3.86 7.07 10.66
CA VAL A 120 3.00 8.25 10.79
C VAL A 120 3.88 9.48 10.85
N ASN A 121 3.51 10.53 10.13
CA ASN A 121 4.22 11.79 10.18
C ASN A 121 3.97 12.49 11.53
N PRO A 122 4.99 12.72 12.36
CA PRO A 122 4.81 13.35 13.67
C PRO A 122 4.39 14.83 13.58
N TYR A 123 4.52 15.46 12.42
CA TYR A 123 4.17 16.86 12.18
C TYR A 123 2.79 17.05 11.57
N GLU A 124 2.01 16.00 11.32
CA GLU A 124 0.71 16.02 10.64
C GLU A 124 -0.28 16.95 11.32
N GLU A 125 -0.43 16.87 12.65
CA GLU A 125 -1.38 17.70 13.40
C GLU A 125 -0.99 19.19 13.33
N GLU A 126 0.29 19.49 13.45
CA GLU A 126 0.78 20.86 13.42
C GLU A 126 0.70 21.44 12.01
N TYR A 127 1.06 20.67 10.99
CA TYR A 127 0.88 21.04 9.59
C TYR A 127 -0.59 21.35 9.26
N ARG A 128 -1.52 20.52 9.73
CA ARG A 128 -2.96 20.74 9.56
C ARG A 128 -3.40 22.04 10.23
N ARG A 129 -2.99 22.28 11.48
CA ARG A 129 -3.29 23.49 12.24
C ARG A 129 -2.80 24.74 11.51
N VAL A 130 -1.56 24.74 11.07
CA VAL A 130 -0.95 25.86 10.34
C VAL A 130 -1.66 26.09 8.99
N SER A 131 -1.99 25.04 8.28
CA SER A 131 -2.70 25.10 7.00
C SER A 131 -4.12 25.69 7.18
N GLU A 132 -4.83 25.30 8.24
CA GLU A 132 -6.14 25.87 8.57
C GLU A 132 -6.04 27.36 8.99
N GLU A 133 -5.05 27.71 9.79
CA GLU A 133 -4.79 29.10 10.17
C GLU A 133 -4.52 29.97 8.95
N PHE A 134 -3.64 29.50 8.04
CA PHE A 134 -3.36 30.19 6.78
C PHE A 134 -4.64 30.42 5.97
N ARG A 135 -5.47 29.37 5.76
CA ARG A 135 -6.72 29.49 5.00
C ARG A 135 -7.68 30.49 5.63
N LYS A 136 -7.83 30.49 6.92
CA LYS A 136 -8.69 31.45 7.64
C LYS A 136 -8.18 32.88 7.47
N LYS A 137 -6.87 33.08 7.55
CA LYS A 137 -6.25 34.41 7.51
C LYS A 137 -6.16 34.96 6.11
N TYR A 138 -5.77 34.15 5.14
CA TYR A 138 -5.38 34.58 3.80
C TYR A 138 -6.28 34.10 2.65
N GLY A 139 -7.20 33.18 2.91
CA GLY A 139 -8.03 32.52 1.90
C GLY A 139 -7.46 31.16 1.48
N GLU A 140 -8.24 30.38 0.74
CA GLU A 140 -7.89 29.00 0.34
C GLU A 140 -6.55 28.93 -0.40
N TRP A 141 -6.31 29.92 -1.28
CA TRP A 141 -5.11 30.02 -2.14
C TRP A 141 -4.30 31.29 -1.87
N GLY A 142 -4.48 31.89 -0.69
CA GLY A 142 -3.79 33.12 -0.31
C GLY A 142 -4.28 34.37 -1.06
N GLU A 143 -5.54 34.39 -1.47
CA GLU A 143 -6.12 35.49 -2.29
C GLU A 143 -5.97 36.87 -1.66
N LYS A 144 -5.95 36.91 -0.32
CA LYS A 144 -5.77 38.18 0.41
C LYS A 144 -4.33 38.72 0.37
N LEU A 145 -3.36 37.90 -0.03
CA LEU A 145 -1.96 38.27 -0.20
C LEU A 145 -1.68 38.91 -1.58
N LEU A 146 -2.62 38.77 -2.51
CA LEU A 146 -2.47 39.33 -3.85
C LEU A 146 -2.29 40.85 -3.80
N THR A 147 -1.29 41.37 -4.50
CA THR A 147 -1.10 42.79 -4.74
C THR A 147 -2.22 43.35 -5.63
N GLU A 148 -2.40 44.65 -5.65
CA GLU A 148 -3.41 45.31 -6.52
C GLU A 148 -3.12 45.08 -8.00
N GLU A 149 -1.85 44.96 -8.39
CA GLU A 149 -1.45 44.65 -9.76
C GLU A 149 -1.84 43.20 -10.13
N GLU A 150 -1.63 42.24 -9.22
CA GLU A 150 -2.01 40.83 -9.42
C GLU A 150 -3.53 40.67 -9.48
N LYS A 151 -4.27 41.39 -8.63
CA LYS A 151 -5.74 41.45 -8.70
C LYS A 151 -6.24 41.99 -10.02
N ALA A 152 -5.58 43.04 -10.53
CA ALA A 152 -5.91 43.64 -11.82
C ALA A 152 -5.62 42.68 -13.00
N LYS A 153 -4.50 41.93 -12.94
CA LYS A 153 -4.16 40.91 -13.94
C LYS A 153 -5.15 39.74 -13.87
N ALA A 154 -5.48 39.26 -12.66
CA ALA A 154 -6.43 38.18 -12.46
C ALA A 154 -7.80 38.48 -13.09
N LYS A 155 -8.30 39.71 -12.95
CA LYS A 155 -9.55 40.13 -13.57
C LYS A 155 -9.51 40.13 -15.11
N LYS A 156 -8.33 40.28 -15.72
CA LYS A 156 -8.17 40.29 -17.19
C LYS A 156 -7.93 38.89 -17.77
N SER A 157 -7.13 38.04 -17.07
CA SER A 157 -6.68 36.76 -17.56
C SER A 157 -7.49 35.56 -17.02
N GLY A 158 -8.30 35.76 -15.96
CA GLY A 158 -8.99 34.69 -15.27
C GLY A 158 -8.08 33.78 -14.41
N SER A 159 -6.79 34.13 -14.27
CA SER A 159 -5.82 33.37 -13.47
C SER A 159 -5.03 34.28 -12.56
N HIS A 160 -4.67 33.84 -11.37
CA HIS A 160 -3.85 34.58 -10.40
C HIS A 160 -2.76 33.69 -9.79
N PRO A 161 -1.68 34.27 -9.25
CA PRO A 161 -0.70 33.55 -8.45
C PRO A 161 -1.37 32.87 -7.26
N ILE A 162 -0.86 31.70 -6.90
CA ILE A 162 -1.26 30.96 -5.69
C ILE A 162 -0.19 31.20 -4.64
N TYR A 163 -0.63 31.61 -3.46
CA TYR A 163 0.22 31.70 -2.28
C TYR A 163 -0.07 30.53 -1.35
N LEU A 164 0.97 29.80 -1.00
CA LEU A 164 0.92 28.67 -0.08
C LEU A 164 1.52 29.08 1.27
N PRO A 165 1.19 28.38 2.36
CA PRO A 165 1.79 28.63 3.67
C PRO A 165 3.32 28.64 3.63
N SER A 166 3.96 27.78 2.83
CA SER A 166 5.42 27.71 2.66
C SER A 166 6.08 29.00 2.13
N HIS A 167 5.28 29.91 1.51
CA HIS A 167 5.78 31.19 1.04
C HIS A 167 5.92 32.24 2.16
N LEU A 168 5.36 31.98 3.35
CA LEU A 168 5.40 32.86 4.49
C LEU A 168 6.39 32.37 5.53
N PRO A 169 7.32 33.23 6.00
CA PRO A 169 8.37 32.83 6.96
C PRO A 169 7.82 32.19 8.23
N GLU A 170 6.66 32.67 8.71
CA GLU A 170 6.00 32.19 9.94
C GLU A 170 5.55 30.72 9.90
N TYR A 171 5.33 30.16 8.69
CA TYR A 171 4.87 28.77 8.51
C TYR A 171 5.92 27.86 7.87
N LYS A 172 6.99 28.44 7.34
CA LYS A 172 7.97 27.74 6.50
C LYS A 172 8.61 26.56 7.20
N GLU A 173 9.05 26.74 8.44
CA GLU A 173 9.78 25.73 9.21
C GLU A 173 8.97 24.44 9.40
N ILE A 174 7.72 24.56 9.86
CA ILE A 174 6.87 23.38 10.09
C ILE A 174 6.51 22.65 8.80
N ILE A 175 6.36 23.41 7.70
CA ILE A 175 6.06 22.82 6.40
C ILE A 175 7.27 22.05 5.85
N GLU A 176 8.48 22.61 6.01
CA GLU A 176 9.71 21.93 5.60
C GLU A 176 9.91 20.63 6.41
N LEU A 177 9.72 20.66 7.73
CA LEU A 177 9.79 19.46 8.59
C LEU A 177 8.76 18.40 8.19
N TYR A 178 7.51 18.83 7.94
CA TYR A 178 6.45 17.93 7.49
C TYR A 178 6.79 17.28 6.16
N LEU A 179 7.20 18.06 5.16
CA LEU A 179 7.53 17.54 3.84
C LEU A 179 8.78 16.64 3.84
N GLU A 180 9.78 16.96 4.67
CA GLU A 180 10.95 16.10 4.83
C GLU A 180 10.57 14.73 5.39
N GLU A 181 9.67 14.69 6.38
CA GLU A 181 9.22 13.43 6.96
C GLU A 181 8.32 12.64 6.01
N GLU A 182 7.40 13.31 5.28
CA GLU A 182 6.61 12.69 4.20
C GLU A 182 7.51 12.04 3.15
N TYR A 183 8.60 12.71 2.77
CA TYR A 183 9.57 12.14 1.84
C TYR A 183 10.20 10.84 2.38
N LYS A 184 10.61 10.82 3.66
CA LYS A 184 11.17 9.62 4.30
C LYS A 184 10.16 8.47 4.36
N ILE A 185 8.90 8.77 4.68
CA ILE A 185 7.81 7.79 4.68
C ILE A 185 7.59 7.23 3.28
N SER A 186 7.52 8.09 2.27
CA SER A 186 7.37 7.69 0.87
C SER A 186 8.54 6.82 0.38
N GLU A 187 9.78 7.14 0.75
CA GLU A 187 10.94 6.28 0.45
C GLU A 187 10.84 4.90 1.13
N TYR A 188 10.38 4.87 2.37
CA TYR A 188 10.17 3.62 3.09
C TYR A 188 9.10 2.76 2.41
N GLN A 189 7.97 3.35 2.07
CA GLN A 189 6.87 2.67 1.35
C GLN A 189 7.35 2.13 0.00
N ALA A 190 8.12 2.92 -0.76
CA ALA A 190 8.70 2.49 -2.03
C ALA A 190 9.63 1.27 -1.86
N LYS A 191 10.49 1.26 -0.84
CA LYS A 191 11.37 0.13 -0.52
C LYS A 191 10.57 -1.12 -0.13
N CYS A 192 9.51 -0.96 0.66
CA CYS A 192 8.62 -2.07 1.02
C CYS A 192 7.92 -2.65 -0.21
N LYS A 193 7.40 -1.79 -1.09
CA LYS A 193 6.78 -2.20 -2.35
C LYS A 193 7.75 -2.98 -3.23
N ASP A 194 8.93 -2.45 -3.47
CA ASP A 194 9.90 -3.06 -4.37
C ASP A 194 10.33 -4.45 -3.87
N LYS A 195 10.58 -4.58 -2.54
CA LYS A 195 10.89 -5.88 -1.92
C LYS A 195 9.71 -6.86 -2.00
N ALA A 196 8.49 -6.38 -1.75
CA ALA A 196 7.29 -7.22 -1.85
C ALA A 196 7.09 -7.76 -3.28
N LEU A 197 7.29 -6.92 -4.30
CA LEU A 197 7.17 -7.32 -5.71
C LEU A 197 8.28 -8.29 -6.13
N GLU A 198 9.51 -8.13 -5.62
CA GLU A 198 10.59 -9.09 -5.83
C GLU A 198 10.22 -10.46 -5.26
N MET A 199 9.75 -10.51 -4.02
CA MET A 199 9.29 -11.74 -3.38
C MET A 199 8.09 -12.35 -4.11
N PHE A 200 7.12 -11.53 -4.49
CA PHE A 200 5.95 -11.97 -5.26
C PHE A 200 6.35 -12.60 -6.58
N SER A 201 7.27 -11.96 -7.33
CA SER A 201 7.80 -12.52 -8.58
C SER A 201 8.52 -13.84 -8.36
N LYS A 202 9.34 -13.96 -7.32
CA LYS A 202 10.08 -15.19 -6.99
C LYS A 202 9.15 -16.36 -6.70
N TRP A 203 8.06 -16.11 -5.98
CA TRP A 203 7.16 -17.15 -5.47
C TRP A 203 5.85 -17.29 -6.25
N PHE A 204 5.74 -16.58 -7.38
CA PHE A 204 4.48 -16.46 -8.14
C PHE A 204 3.84 -17.80 -8.48
N ASP A 205 4.61 -18.74 -8.99
CA ASP A 205 4.13 -20.07 -9.40
C ASP A 205 3.76 -20.98 -8.19
N SER A 206 4.08 -20.55 -6.97
CA SER A 206 3.79 -21.27 -5.72
C SER A 206 2.61 -20.67 -4.94
N LEU A 207 1.99 -19.60 -5.44
CA LEU A 207 0.87 -18.90 -4.78
C LEU A 207 -0.46 -19.56 -5.14
N TRP A 208 -0.66 -20.79 -4.63
CA TRP A 208 -1.90 -21.55 -4.79
C TRP A 208 -2.28 -22.28 -3.48
N VAL A 209 -3.53 -22.75 -3.42
CA VAL A 209 -4.12 -23.45 -2.24
C VAL A 209 -4.32 -24.92 -2.55
#